data_1124546136a58d3c14878e65d74870c6
#
_entry.id   1124546136a58d3c14878e65d74870c6
#
_cell.length_a   1.000
_cell.length_b   1.000
_cell.length_c   1.000
_cell.angle_alpha   90.00
_cell.angle_beta   90.00
_cell.angle_gamma   90.00
#
_symmetry.space_group_name_H-M   'P 1'
#
loop_
_entity.id
_entity.type
_entity.pdbx_description
1 polymer ?
#
loop_
_entity_poly.entity_id
_entity_poly.type
_entity_poly.pdbx_seq_one_letter_code
_entity_poly.pdbx_strand_id
1 'polypeptide(L)'
;MYKRQLTRVAANARFTNAEIDIDLIKNSLRDILAIQARMVTIPNIQRVVAEYYNVRVSDLLSSRRSRSVTRPRQIAMSLAKSLTNHSLPEIGESFGGRDHTTVIHACEKVKELIQTNLEIEEDFKKLRRHLSA
;
A
#
# COMPACT_ATOMS: atom_id res chain seq x y z
N MET A 1 14.90 -33.98 18.12
CA MET A 1 14.20 -33.23 18.54
C MET A 1 14.01 -32.71 18.56
N TYR A 2 14.25 -33.58 18.57
CA TYR A 2 13.48 -32.93 18.91
C TYR A 2 13.28 -32.50 19.20
N LYS A 3 13.02 -32.79 18.26
CA LYS A 3 12.31 -32.23 18.84
C LYS A 3 12.35 -31.49 19.25
N ARG A 4 12.97 -32.21 19.28
CA ARG A 4 12.60 -31.44 19.95
C ARG A 4 12.40 -30.74 19.88
N GLN A 5 12.65 -31.13 19.81
CA GLN A 5 12.12 -30.30 20.04
C GLN A 5 11.48 -29.86 19.97
N LEU A 6 11.46 -30.68 19.55
CA LEU A 6 10.50 -30.11 19.79
C LEU A 6 10.39 -29.76 20.32
N THR A 7 10.72 -30.42 20.22
CA THR A 7 10.15 -29.94 20.87
C THR A 7 10.35 -29.20 21.30
N ARG A 8 10.57 -29.37 21.51
CA ARG A 8 10.32 -28.62 22.03
C ARG A 8 9.88 -28.36 22.01
N VAL A 9 10.28 -29.34 21.83
CA VAL A 9 9.53 -28.83 21.98
C VAL A 9 9.08 -28.97 22.17
N ALA A 10 9.18 -30.07 21.89
CA ALA A 10 8.43 -30.02 22.21
C ALA A 10 8.28 -29.78 22.69
N ALA A 11 8.54 -30.49 23.05
CA ALA A 11 8.09 -30.16 23.65
C ALA A 11 7.93 -29.66 23.83
N ASN A 12 8.16 -29.99 23.98
CA ASN A 12 7.64 -29.40 24.24
C ASN A 12 7.19 -29.43 24.02
N ALA A 13 7.31 -30.34 23.55
CA ALA A 13 6.56 -30.10 23.36
C ALA A 13 5.89 -30.13 23.48
N ARG A 14 5.60 -30.68 23.79
CA ARG A 14 4.75 -30.60 23.96
C ARG A 14 4.10 -30.01 24.47
N PHE A 15 4.20 -29.88 24.52
CA PHE A 15 3.47 -29.15 24.84
C PHE A 15 3.14 -28.90 24.93
N THR A 16 2.98 -29.21 25.40
CA THR A 16 2.74 -28.93 25.11
C THR A 16 2.94 -28.44 23.91
N ASN A 17 2.73 -28.73 23.31
CA ASN A 17 2.75 -28.57 21.88
C ASN A 17 1.83 -27.47 21.37
N ALA A 18 0.69 -27.27 21.98
CA ALA A 18 -0.28 -26.24 21.62
C ALA A 18 0.32 -24.84 21.73
N GLU A 19 1.15 -24.62 22.72
CA GLU A 19 1.82 -23.34 22.94
C GLU A 19 2.81 -23.06 21.82
N ILE A 20 3.53 -24.08 21.40
CA ILE A 20 4.49 -23.98 20.31
C ILE A 20 3.76 -23.62 19.01
N ASP A 21 2.61 -24.24 18.80
CA ASP A 21 1.82 -24.01 17.58
C ASP A 21 1.29 -22.57 17.51
N ILE A 22 0.89 -22.00 18.64
CA ILE A 22 0.40 -20.63 18.71
C ILE A 22 1.52 -19.64 18.33
N ASP A 23 2.71 -19.84 18.87
CA ASP A 23 3.85 -18.98 18.55
C ASP A 23 4.22 -19.08 17.09
N LEU A 24 4.18 -20.28 16.53
CA LEU A 24 4.47 -20.49 15.12
C LEU A 24 3.45 -19.76 14.25
N ILE A 25 2.19 -19.82 14.60
CA ILE A 25 1.13 -19.13 13.88
C ILE A 25 1.33 -17.62 13.92
N LYS A 26 1.65 -17.09 15.10
CA LYS A 26 1.91 -15.66 15.25
C LYS A 26 3.08 -15.20 14.39
N ASN A 27 4.17 -15.98 14.38
CA ASN A 27 5.34 -15.62 13.57
C ASN A 27 5.02 -15.68 12.08
N SER A 28 4.29 -16.71 11.65
CA SER A 28 3.89 -16.85 10.24
C SER A 28 3.00 -15.69 9.82
N LEU A 29 2.05 -15.30 10.67
CA LEU A 29 1.16 -14.19 10.38
C LEU A 29 1.93 -12.88 10.28
N ARG A 30 2.89 -12.67 11.18
CA ARG A 30 3.74 -11.49 11.15
C ARG A 30 4.55 -11.40 9.86
N ASP A 31 5.08 -12.54 9.40
CA ASP A 31 5.84 -12.61 8.16
C ASP A 31 4.96 -12.29 6.96
N ILE A 32 3.73 -12.80 6.94
CA ILE A 32 2.78 -12.53 5.87
C ILE A 32 2.45 -11.04 5.82
N LEU A 33 2.18 -10.43 6.98
CA LEU A 33 1.88 -9.01 7.06
C LEU A 33 3.07 -8.16 6.62
N ALA A 34 4.28 -8.58 6.97
CA ALA A 34 5.49 -7.87 6.56
C ALA A 34 5.68 -7.95 5.04
N ILE A 35 5.39 -9.08 4.43
CA ILE A 35 5.48 -9.26 2.99
C ILE A 35 4.44 -8.37 2.29
N GLN A 36 3.20 -8.37 2.77
CA GLN A 36 2.16 -7.52 2.21
C GLN A 36 2.51 -6.04 2.32
N ALA A 37 3.04 -5.62 3.47
CA ALA A 37 3.43 -4.24 3.67
C ALA A 37 4.54 -3.83 2.70
N ARG A 38 5.45 -4.75 2.36
CA ARG A 38 6.51 -4.46 1.40
C ARG A 38 5.97 -4.33 -0.03
N MET A 39 4.91 -5.09 -0.35
CA MET A 39 4.32 -5.05 -1.68
C MET A 39 3.52 -3.76 -1.90
N VAL A 40 2.98 -3.18 -0.84
CA VAL A 40 2.22 -1.93 -0.93
C VAL A 40 3.13 -0.79 -0.51
N THR A 41 4.02 -0.40 -1.41
CA THR A 41 4.95 0.70 -1.19
C THR A 41 4.57 1.85 -2.11
N ILE A 42 4.99 3.06 -1.76
CA ILE A 42 4.72 4.23 -2.60
C ILE A 42 5.30 4.06 -4.00
N PRO A 43 6.57 3.61 -4.18
CA PRO A 43 7.07 3.37 -5.53
C PRO A 43 6.24 2.37 -6.32
N ASN A 44 5.75 1.32 -5.69
CA ASN A 44 4.92 0.34 -6.38
C ASN A 44 3.57 0.92 -6.75
N ILE A 45 2.97 1.73 -5.88
CA ILE A 45 1.73 2.43 -6.17
C ILE A 45 1.93 3.35 -7.39
N GLN A 46 3.01 4.11 -7.41
CA GLN A 46 3.32 5.00 -8.51
C GLN A 46 3.46 4.23 -9.83
N ARG A 47 4.15 3.09 -9.79
CA ARG A 47 4.36 2.27 -10.98
C ARG A 47 3.03 1.72 -11.52
N VAL A 48 2.21 1.18 -10.64
CA VAL A 48 0.94 0.58 -11.04
C VAL A 48 -0.01 1.63 -11.60
N VAL A 49 -0.11 2.79 -10.94
CA VAL A 49 -0.96 3.87 -11.41
C VAL A 49 -0.48 4.40 -12.75
N ALA A 50 0.84 4.57 -12.91
CA ALA A 50 1.41 5.05 -14.17
C ALA A 50 1.09 4.09 -15.31
N GLU A 51 1.23 2.79 -15.07
CA GLU A 51 0.90 1.79 -16.08
C GLU A 51 -0.58 1.81 -16.43
N TYR A 52 -1.42 1.93 -15.41
CA TYR A 52 -2.87 1.92 -15.62
C TYR A 52 -3.33 3.10 -16.50
N TYR A 53 -2.77 4.27 -16.27
CA TYR A 53 -3.13 5.47 -17.02
C TYR A 53 -2.21 5.76 -18.20
N ASN A 54 -1.28 4.85 -18.47
CA ASN A 54 -0.39 4.94 -19.63
C ASN A 54 0.44 6.23 -19.60
N VAL A 55 0.98 6.57 -18.43
CA VAL A 55 1.92 7.68 -18.27
C VAL A 55 3.18 7.13 -17.61
N ARG A 56 4.22 7.95 -17.53
CA ARG A 56 5.47 7.53 -16.90
C ARG A 56 5.48 7.93 -15.43
N VAL A 57 6.22 7.14 -14.62
CA VAL A 57 6.38 7.51 -13.22
C VAL A 57 7.01 8.89 -13.10
N SER A 58 7.97 9.21 -13.98
CA SER A 58 8.60 10.55 -13.97
C SER A 58 7.59 11.65 -14.20
N ASP A 59 6.51 11.38 -14.95
CA ASP A 59 5.44 12.37 -15.13
C ASP A 59 4.69 12.63 -13.83
N LEU A 60 4.46 11.58 -13.05
CA LEU A 60 3.78 11.72 -11.76
C LEU A 60 4.59 12.56 -10.78
N LEU A 61 5.91 12.52 -10.90
CA LEU A 61 6.80 13.26 -10.01
C LEU A 61 7.16 14.64 -10.53
N SER A 62 6.75 14.95 -11.77
CA SER A 62 7.10 16.22 -12.42
C SER A 62 6.18 17.34 -11.96
N SER A 63 6.51 18.57 -12.36
CA SER A 63 5.71 19.74 -12.07
C SER A 63 4.58 19.96 -13.10
N ARG A 64 4.41 19.04 -14.04
CA ARG A 64 3.39 19.18 -15.08
C ARG A 64 1.99 19.23 -14.46
N ARG A 65 1.13 20.04 -15.07
CA ARG A 65 -0.22 20.29 -14.55
C ARG A 65 -1.32 19.88 -15.53
N SER A 66 -0.97 19.21 -16.62
CA SER A 66 -1.99 18.73 -17.56
C SER A 66 -2.83 17.66 -16.85
N ARG A 67 -4.12 17.60 -17.19
CA ARG A 67 -5.03 16.68 -16.52
C ARG A 67 -4.62 15.23 -16.69
N SER A 68 -4.02 14.89 -17.82
CA SER A 68 -3.56 13.53 -18.10
C SER A 68 -2.48 13.07 -17.13
N VAL A 69 -1.82 13.99 -16.43
CA VAL A 69 -0.79 13.69 -15.43
C VAL A 69 -1.29 13.99 -14.03
N THR A 70 -2.01 15.10 -13.87
CA THR A 70 -2.49 15.54 -12.55
C THR A 70 -3.48 14.55 -11.94
N ARG A 71 -4.41 14.02 -12.75
CA ARG A 71 -5.41 13.11 -12.24
C ARG A 71 -4.79 11.79 -11.75
N PRO A 72 -3.94 11.12 -12.54
CA PRO A 72 -3.24 9.93 -12.04
C PRO A 72 -2.41 10.22 -10.80
N ARG A 73 -1.76 11.38 -10.74
CA ARG A 73 -0.97 11.78 -9.57
C ARG A 73 -1.84 11.88 -8.32
N GLN A 74 -3.01 12.51 -8.44
CA GLN A 74 -3.94 12.65 -7.32
C GLN A 74 -4.42 11.28 -6.84
N ILE A 75 -4.73 10.40 -7.76
CA ILE A 75 -5.18 9.05 -7.44
C ILE A 75 -4.06 8.27 -6.74
N ALA A 76 -2.82 8.39 -7.22
CA ALA A 76 -1.69 7.72 -6.60
C ALA A 76 -1.45 8.24 -5.18
N MET A 77 -1.55 9.53 -4.96
CA MET A 77 -1.42 10.11 -3.61
C MET A 77 -2.51 9.60 -2.68
N SER A 78 -3.74 9.53 -3.18
CA SER A 78 -4.88 9.04 -2.39
C SER A 78 -4.70 7.57 -2.04
N LEU A 79 -4.22 6.76 -2.97
CA LEU A 79 -3.94 5.36 -2.71
C LEU A 79 -2.81 5.20 -1.70
N ALA A 80 -1.78 6.03 -1.79
CA ALA A 80 -0.67 5.99 -0.83
C ALA A 80 -1.18 6.30 0.58
N LYS A 81 -2.06 7.27 0.71
CA LYS A 81 -2.65 7.61 2.02
C LYS A 81 -3.52 6.48 2.55
N SER A 82 -4.27 5.84 1.66
CA SER A 82 -5.23 4.80 2.03
C SER A 82 -4.56 3.45 2.35
N LEU A 83 -3.49 3.10 1.64
CA LEU A 83 -2.92 1.76 1.69
C LEU A 83 -1.60 1.67 2.45
N THR A 84 -1.01 2.80 2.85
CA THR A 84 0.25 2.80 3.60
C THR A 84 0.11 3.59 4.87
N ASN A 85 1.10 3.48 5.75
CA ASN A 85 1.15 4.22 7.01
C ASN A 85 2.02 5.47 6.92
N HIS A 86 2.39 5.87 5.70
CA HIS A 86 3.22 7.06 5.53
C HIS A 86 2.43 8.31 5.86
N SER A 87 3.12 9.30 6.43
CA SER A 87 2.52 10.57 6.77
C SER A 87 2.29 11.40 5.50
N LEU A 88 1.46 12.44 5.62
CA LEU A 88 1.21 13.33 4.50
C LEU A 88 2.49 13.99 3.99
N PRO A 89 3.40 14.50 4.87
CA PRO A 89 4.66 15.04 4.36
C PRO A 89 5.52 14.00 3.64
N GLU A 90 5.55 12.76 4.14
CA GLU A 90 6.30 11.69 3.48
C GLU A 90 5.76 11.38 2.10
N ILE A 91 4.43 11.35 1.96
CA ILE A 91 3.81 11.11 0.66
C ILE A 91 4.14 12.25 -0.29
N GLY A 92 4.04 13.50 0.19
CA GLY A 92 4.39 14.66 -0.64
C GLY A 92 5.81 14.62 -1.13
N GLU A 93 6.73 14.26 -0.26
CA GLU A 93 8.14 14.14 -0.61
C GLU A 93 8.36 13.08 -1.68
N SER A 94 7.63 11.97 -1.61
CA SER A 94 7.73 10.88 -2.58
C SER A 94 7.15 11.25 -3.95
N PHE A 95 6.39 12.33 -4.03
CA PHE A 95 5.79 12.81 -5.28
C PHE A 95 6.44 14.11 -5.76
N GLY A 96 7.76 14.13 -5.73
CA GLY A 96 8.53 15.27 -6.28
C GLY A 96 8.70 16.42 -5.30
N GLY A 97 8.66 16.13 -4.01
CA GLY A 97 8.87 17.17 -3.00
C GLY A 97 7.69 18.11 -2.84
N ARG A 98 6.47 17.57 -2.94
CA ARG A 98 5.27 18.37 -2.78
C ARG A 98 4.90 18.54 -1.31
N ASP A 99 4.23 19.66 -1.04
CA ASP A 99 3.77 20.01 0.28
C ASP A 99 2.67 19.05 0.77
N HIS A 100 2.57 18.88 2.09
CA HIS A 100 1.53 18.01 2.65
C HIS A 100 0.12 18.53 2.34
N THR A 101 -0.07 19.84 2.20
CA THR A 101 -1.36 20.40 1.84
C THR A 101 -1.77 19.99 0.42
N THR A 102 -0.81 19.83 -0.48
CA THR A 102 -1.08 19.33 -1.83
C THR A 102 -1.62 17.90 -1.76
N VAL A 103 -1.06 17.08 -0.87
CA VAL A 103 -1.53 15.70 -0.69
C VAL A 103 -2.95 15.69 -0.11
N ILE A 104 -3.21 16.55 0.86
CA ILE A 104 -4.56 16.67 1.44
C ILE A 104 -5.58 17.03 0.36
N HIS A 105 -5.26 18.03 -0.45
CA HIS A 105 -6.16 18.47 -1.53
C HIS A 105 -6.37 17.36 -2.55
N ALA A 106 -5.32 16.61 -2.86
CA ALA A 106 -5.44 15.48 -3.79
C ALA A 106 -6.39 14.42 -3.25
N CYS A 107 -6.26 14.08 -1.98
CA CYS A 107 -7.12 13.08 -1.35
C CYS A 107 -8.58 13.55 -1.32
N GLU A 108 -8.81 14.82 -1.01
CA GLU A 108 -10.15 15.38 -0.99
C GLU A 108 -10.77 15.41 -2.38
N LYS A 109 -9.97 15.77 -3.39
CA LYS A 109 -10.43 15.80 -4.77
C LYS A 109 -10.82 14.40 -5.25
N VAL A 110 -10.01 13.40 -4.96
CA VAL A 110 -10.31 12.02 -5.35
C VAL A 110 -11.58 11.53 -4.63
N LYS A 111 -11.72 11.85 -3.35
CA LYS A 111 -12.92 11.49 -2.61
C LYS A 111 -14.17 12.07 -3.24
N GLU A 112 -14.10 13.32 -3.64
CA GLU A 112 -15.21 13.99 -4.33
C GLU A 112 -15.50 13.32 -5.67
N LEU A 113 -14.46 13.01 -6.44
CA LEU A 113 -14.61 12.40 -7.75
C LEU A 113 -15.18 10.99 -7.67
N ILE A 114 -14.83 10.24 -6.65
CA ILE A 114 -15.39 8.91 -6.44
C ILE A 114 -16.91 8.99 -6.28
N GLN A 115 -17.39 10.05 -5.64
CA GLN A 115 -18.82 10.23 -5.40
C GLN A 115 -19.57 10.74 -6.62
N THR A 116 -18.88 11.43 -7.54
CA THR A 116 -19.54 12.12 -8.65
C THR A 116 -19.20 11.59 -10.03
N ASN A 117 -18.22 10.69 -10.13
CA ASN A 117 -17.73 10.18 -11.42
C ASN A 117 -17.54 8.68 -11.32
N LEU A 118 -18.42 7.94 -12.01
CA LEU A 118 -18.43 6.47 -11.95
C LEU A 118 -17.12 5.87 -12.47
N GLU A 119 -16.56 6.47 -13.53
CA GLU A 119 -15.32 5.98 -14.12
C GLU A 119 -14.16 6.06 -13.11
N ILE A 120 -14.06 7.18 -12.41
CA ILE A 120 -13.02 7.36 -11.38
C ILE A 120 -13.23 6.37 -10.23
N GLU A 121 -14.48 6.18 -9.83
CA GLU A 121 -14.80 5.21 -8.76
C GLU A 121 -14.34 3.82 -9.15
N GLU A 122 -14.63 3.40 -10.37
CA GLU A 122 -14.24 2.07 -10.85
C GLU A 122 -12.73 1.94 -10.97
N ASP A 123 -12.07 2.98 -11.48
CA ASP A 123 -10.61 2.99 -11.59
C ASP A 123 -9.97 2.85 -10.22
N PHE A 124 -10.46 3.62 -9.26
CA PHE A 124 -9.93 3.60 -7.90
C PHE A 124 -10.09 2.22 -7.26
N LYS A 125 -11.25 1.61 -7.44
CA LYS A 125 -11.52 0.27 -6.89
C LYS A 125 -10.62 -0.78 -7.52
N LYS A 126 -10.42 -0.71 -8.83
CA LYS A 126 -9.57 -1.66 -9.54
C LYS A 126 -8.12 -1.55 -9.09
N LEU A 127 -7.62 -0.32 -9.00
CA LEU A 127 -6.25 -0.08 -8.56
C LEU A 127 -6.04 -0.53 -7.12
N ARG A 128 -6.98 -0.21 -6.26
CA ARG A 128 -6.89 -0.59 -4.85
C ARG A 128 -6.88 -2.10 -4.70
N ARG A 129 -7.73 -2.80 -5.44
CA ARG A 129 -7.81 -4.25 -5.43
C ARG A 129 -6.52 -4.87 -5.91
N HIS A 130 -5.98 -4.35 -7.01
CA HIS A 130 -4.74 -4.84 -7.58
C HIS A 130 -3.58 -4.69 -6.60
N LEU A 131 -3.49 -3.55 -5.94
CA LEU A 131 -2.41 -3.24 -5.00
C LEU A 131 -2.54 -4.01 -3.69
N SER A 132 -3.76 -4.34 -3.29
CA SER A 132 -4.01 -5.03 -2.02
C SER A 132 -4.03 -6.56 -2.15
N ALA A 133 -4.01 -7.07 -3.35
CA ALA A 133 -4.15 -8.51 -3.60
C ALA A 133 -2.92 -9.33 -3.23
#